data_77f70c165ed0a2186436fffd2ca572fe
#
_entry.id   77f70c165ed0a2186436fffd2ca572fe
#
_cell.length_a   1.000
_cell.length_b   1.000
_cell.length_c   1.000
_cell.angle_alpha   90.00
_cell.angle_beta   90.00
_cell.angle_gamma   90.00
#
_symmetry.space_group_name_H-M   'P 1'
#
loop_
_entity.id
_entity.type
_entity.pdbx_description
1 polymer ?
#
loop_
_entity_poly.entity_id
_entity_poly.type
_entity_poly.pdbx_seq_one_letter_code
_entity_poly.pdbx_strand_id
1 'polypeptide(L)'
;MKLTRRDFIRDMGVGLAGAGLAAERLAAQSSGNGLGSERLLLKNPGQPEPAPLGFDRLPLGWYQRRVSELKKKVAELGVDAVLFRTDANIVYFSGCFRSSGERPTWILIPVKERDTIYWYSPGIDRDLISSWWATKNEFYFCYPHAEGGFPNEGRLAKGKTVDLFVWMLEGLKKHGLDGKTIGTDWTLDPDEEKRAAGVLPHARFTDIASACLGMRVVKTAEEIALTQRAFRYFDKVHAFSRDYVLERGTAATDFEIGQALQAYGIGLMMKDIGYDGKPHKGVGLEVTSHYVRAGVASAYPHPNQFFFNKVKRGEPLYINTDIKLGGYGGECYRNYFIAPWTPHQEKMWEVVAESVRIMAEEAKPGRACCDVAYKVHSHQIKNGMRDLIYHRPGHGQGQVEEGHQPPFLSLGDETEIKEGMMFSVEPGLFDVKTGIGINPSDNLLITKKGAVLMSSVPYSKEWSFLTL
;
A
#
# COMPACT_ATOMS: atom_id res chain seq x y z
N MET A 1 19.12 -16.07 -35.35
CA MET A 1 18.00 -17.00 -35.30
C MET A 1 16.76 -16.17 -34.92
N LYS A 2 15.77 -16.04 -35.81
CA LYS A 2 14.56 -15.24 -35.51
C LYS A 2 13.62 -16.15 -34.70
N LEU A 3 13.47 -15.87 -33.42
CA LEU A 3 12.44 -16.51 -32.60
C LEU A 3 11.06 -16.15 -33.16
N THR A 4 10.21 -17.14 -33.41
CA THR A 4 8.85 -16.90 -33.86
C THR A 4 7.94 -16.62 -32.65
N ARG A 5 6.83 -15.93 -32.88
CA ARG A 5 5.81 -15.67 -31.84
C ARG A 5 5.29 -16.97 -31.19
N ARG A 6 5.32 -18.08 -31.93
CA ARG A 6 4.96 -19.42 -31.45
C ARG A 6 6.00 -20.00 -30.48
N ASP A 7 7.28 -19.81 -30.75
CA ASP A 7 8.35 -20.28 -29.87
C ASP A 7 8.34 -19.49 -28.55
N PHE A 8 8.10 -18.19 -28.59
CA PHE A 8 7.94 -17.34 -27.40
C PHE A 8 6.76 -17.77 -26.53
N ILE A 9 5.58 -18.05 -27.13
CA ILE A 9 4.39 -18.49 -26.37
C ILE A 9 4.58 -19.90 -25.79
N ARG A 10 5.24 -20.81 -26.52
CA ARG A 10 5.55 -22.15 -26.02
C ARG A 10 6.52 -22.12 -24.84
N ASP A 11 7.56 -21.32 -24.94
CA ASP A 11 8.57 -21.23 -23.89
C ASP A 11 8.05 -20.49 -22.64
N MET A 12 7.16 -19.50 -22.81
CA MET A 12 6.40 -18.89 -21.69
C MET A 12 5.43 -19.89 -21.04
N GLY A 13 4.70 -20.68 -21.85
CA GLY A 13 3.77 -21.67 -21.34
C GLY A 13 4.43 -22.78 -20.55
N VAL A 14 5.62 -23.22 -20.94
CA VAL A 14 6.44 -24.22 -20.21
C VAL A 14 7.00 -23.63 -18.91
N GLY A 15 7.42 -22.35 -18.90
CA GLY A 15 7.92 -21.66 -17.70
C GLY A 15 6.81 -21.48 -16.65
N LEU A 16 5.62 -21.04 -17.07
CA LEU A 16 4.47 -20.82 -16.18
C LEU A 16 3.91 -22.16 -15.63
N ALA A 17 3.85 -23.20 -16.44
CA ALA A 17 3.45 -24.54 -15.99
C ALA A 17 4.48 -25.15 -15.04
N GLY A 18 5.78 -24.94 -15.28
CA GLY A 18 6.85 -25.39 -14.40
C GLY A 18 6.86 -24.69 -13.04
N ALA A 19 6.63 -23.38 -13.01
CA ALA A 19 6.54 -22.60 -11.78
C ALA A 19 5.29 -22.99 -10.97
N GLY A 20 4.14 -23.20 -11.62
CA GLY A 20 2.92 -23.68 -10.96
C GLY A 20 3.07 -25.07 -10.34
N LEU A 21 3.66 -26.02 -11.06
CA LEU A 21 3.90 -27.37 -10.57
C LEU A 21 4.96 -27.42 -9.44
N ALA A 22 5.98 -26.58 -9.48
CA ALA A 22 6.96 -26.46 -8.40
C ALA A 22 6.32 -25.82 -7.15
N ALA A 23 5.49 -24.79 -7.33
CA ALA A 23 4.76 -24.15 -6.24
C ALA A 23 3.76 -25.13 -5.59
N GLU A 24 3.06 -25.96 -6.38
CA GLU A 24 2.16 -26.99 -5.85
C GLU A 24 2.91 -28.10 -5.12
N ARG A 25 4.07 -28.55 -5.61
CA ARG A 25 4.92 -29.55 -4.93
C ARG A 25 5.48 -29.05 -3.62
N LEU A 26 6.00 -27.80 -3.59
CA LEU A 26 6.50 -27.16 -2.36
C LEU A 26 5.39 -26.91 -1.36
N ALA A 27 4.22 -26.45 -1.81
CA ALA A 27 3.05 -26.29 -0.95
C ALA A 27 2.54 -27.63 -0.38
N ALA A 28 2.62 -28.71 -1.15
CA ALA A 28 2.30 -30.06 -0.68
C ALA A 28 3.35 -30.63 0.28
N GLN A 29 4.62 -30.28 0.12
CA GLN A 29 5.70 -30.66 1.04
C GLN A 29 5.68 -29.85 2.34
N SER A 30 5.30 -28.59 2.30
CA SER A 30 5.17 -27.75 3.50
C SER A 30 3.99 -28.15 4.39
N SER A 31 3.00 -28.85 3.85
CA SER A 31 1.86 -29.40 4.62
C SER A 31 2.15 -30.71 5.37
N GLY A 32 3.34 -31.32 5.15
CA GLY A 32 3.73 -32.56 5.80
C GLY A 32 5.17 -32.53 6.33
N ASN A 33 5.35 -32.21 7.59
CA ASN A 33 6.60 -32.35 8.37
C ASN A 33 7.53 -31.17 8.55
N GLY A 34 7.10 -29.94 8.68
CA GLY A 34 7.84 -28.92 9.44
C GLY A 34 9.34 -28.73 9.13
N LEU A 35 9.81 -28.98 7.90
CA LEU A 35 11.22 -28.95 7.52
C LEU A 35 11.63 -27.66 6.77
N GLY A 36 10.68 -26.81 6.41
CA GLY A 36 10.90 -25.60 5.64
C GLY A 36 11.35 -24.38 6.47
N SER A 37 11.60 -23.29 5.78
CA SER A 37 12.04 -22.01 6.37
C SER A 37 11.02 -21.38 7.33
N GLU A 38 9.77 -21.83 7.34
CA GLU A 38 8.77 -21.42 8.34
C GLU A 38 9.23 -21.64 9.79
N ARG A 39 10.10 -22.63 10.03
CA ARG A 39 10.67 -22.89 11.36
C ARG A 39 11.60 -21.81 11.87
N LEU A 40 12.15 -21.02 10.97
CA LEU A 40 13.05 -19.90 11.28
C LEU A 40 12.30 -18.63 11.59
N LEU A 41 10.98 -18.58 11.34
CA LEU A 41 10.16 -17.41 11.65
C LEU A 41 10.17 -17.15 13.16
N LEU A 42 10.34 -15.86 13.51
CA LEU A 42 10.41 -15.44 14.89
C LEU A 42 9.02 -15.42 15.51
N LYS A 43 8.96 -15.80 16.79
CA LYS A 43 7.79 -15.54 17.63
C LYS A 43 8.03 -14.24 18.38
N ASN A 44 7.42 -13.16 17.93
CA ASN A 44 7.50 -11.87 18.60
C ASN A 44 6.27 -11.67 19.51
N PRO A 45 6.39 -11.78 20.82
CA PRO A 45 5.27 -11.63 21.76
C PRO A 45 4.67 -10.22 21.77
N GLY A 46 5.37 -9.24 21.21
CA GLY A 46 4.88 -7.87 21.09
C GLY A 46 4.04 -7.62 19.84
N GLN A 47 3.97 -8.57 18.91
CA GLN A 47 3.15 -8.41 17.73
C GLN A 47 1.65 -8.37 18.09
N PRO A 48 0.86 -7.52 17.42
CA PRO A 48 -0.58 -7.50 17.62
C PRO A 48 -1.23 -8.79 17.10
N GLU A 49 -2.39 -9.14 17.64
CA GLU A 49 -3.17 -10.27 17.17
C GLU A 49 -3.70 -10.01 15.75
N PRO A 50 -3.60 -10.99 14.83
CA PRO A 50 -4.20 -10.87 13.51
C PRO A 50 -5.73 -10.91 13.60
N ALA A 51 -6.39 -10.28 12.62
CA ALA A 51 -7.83 -10.42 12.48
C ALA A 51 -8.23 -11.91 12.28
N PRO A 52 -9.41 -12.31 12.76
CA PRO A 52 -9.90 -13.67 12.58
C PRO A 52 -10.01 -14.07 11.11
N LEU A 53 -9.94 -15.37 10.80
CA LEU A 53 -10.23 -15.89 9.47
C LEU A 53 -11.63 -15.45 9.02
N GLY A 54 -11.77 -15.08 7.74
CA GLY A 54 -13.00 -14.49 7.22
C GLY A 54 -13.14 -12.99 7.44
N PHE A 55 -12.34 -12.36 8.31
CA PHE A 55 -12.25 -10.90 8.42
C PHE A 55 -11.19 -10.39 7.44
N ASP A 56 -11.61 -10.16 6.21
CA ASP A 56 -10.77 -9.80 5.07
C ASP A 56 -10.93 -8.33 4.62
N ARG A 57 -11.76 -7.56 5.34
CA ARG A 57 -12.04 -6.13 5.10
C ARG A 57 -12.65 -5.50 6.34
N LEU A 58 -12.60 -4.18 6.40
CA LEU A 58 -13.30 -3.43 7.45
C LEU A 58 -14.83 -3.50 7.23
N PRO A 59 -15.63 -3.72 8.27
CA PRO A 59 -17.08 -3.82 8.15
C PRO A 59 -17.73 -2.44 7.93
N LEU A 60 -18.93 -2.41 7.35
CA LEU A 60 -19.69 -1.18 7.12
C LEU A 60 -19.79 -0.29 8.38
N GLY A 61 -20.06 -0.87 9.54
CA GLY A 61 -20.16 -0.12 10.78
C GLY A 61 -18.87 0.62 11.18
N TRP A 62 -17.71 0.14 10.75
CA TRP A 62 -16.47 0.86 10.94
C TRP A 62 -16.45 2.17 10.13
N TYR A 63 -16.79 2.13 8.84
CA TYR A 63 -16.87 3.31 7.99
C TYR A 63 -17.88 4.32 8.49
N GLN A 64 -19.05 3.87 8.91
CA GLN A 64 -20.09 4.72 9.49
C GLN A 64 -19.62 5.44 10.77
N ARG A 65 -18.88 4.76 11.64
CA ARG A 65 -18.24 5.39 12.82
C ARG A 65 -17.21 6.43 12.39
N ARG A 66 -16.34 6.12 11.42
CA ARG A 66 -15.31 7.08 10.94
C ARG A 66 -15.95 8.34 10.33
N VAL A 67 -17.00 8.19 9.54
CA VAL A 67 -17.75 9.34 9.01
C VAL A 67 -18.40 10.15 10.15
N SER A 68 -18.96 9.48 11.17
CA SER A 68 -19.51 10.18 12.32
C SER A 68 -18.45 10.98 13.10
N GLU A 69 -17.26 10.42 13.28
CA GLU A 69 -16.14 11.10 13.92
C GLU A 69 -15.62 12.27 13.08
N LEU A 70 -15.54 12.10 11.76
CA LEU A 70 -15.18 13.18 10.83
C LEU A 70 -16.16 14.36 10.99
N LYS A 71 -17.47 14.09 10.94
CA LYS A 71 -18.51 15.12 11.09
C LYS A 71 -18.38 15.92 12.38
N LYS A 72 -18.09 15.25 13.51
CA LYS A 72 -17.83 15.94 14.78
C LYS A 72 -16.61 16.85 14.69
N LYS A 73 -15.50 16.32 14.19
CA LYS A 73 -14.25 17.04 14.08
C LYS A 73 -14.34 18.27 13.18
N VAL A 74 -14.99 18.15 12.02
CA VAL A 74 -15.11 19.28 11.09
C VAL A 74 -16.18 20.30 11.53
N ALA A 75 -17.21 19.85 12.29
CA ALA A 75 -18.19 20.78 12.90
C ALA A 75 -17.51 21.74 13.89
N GLU A 76 -16.51 21.28 14.65
CA GLU A 76 -15.69 22.12 15.53
C GLU A 76 -14.91 23.19 14.77
N LEU A 77 -14.64 22.96 13.47
CA LEU A 77 -14.01 23.92 12.54
C LEU A 77 -15.04 24.82 11.84
N GLY A 78 -16.31 24.73 12.17
CA GLY A 78 -17.39 25.50 11.55
C GLY A 78 -17.75 25.05 10.13
N VAL A 79 -17.45 23.80 9.77
CA VAL A 79 -17.75 23.19 8.46
C VAL A 79 -19.16 22.59 8.47
N ASP A 80 -19.96 22.93 7.44
CA ASP A 80 -21.34 22.43 7.28
C ASP A 80 -21.40 21.14 6.44
N ALA A 81 -20.46 20.95 5.52
CA ALA A 81 -20.38 19.78 4.67
C ALA A 81 -18.92 19.51 4.26
N VAL A 82 -18.59 18.24 3.99
CA VAL A 82 -17.28 17.83 3.50
C VAL A 82 -17.41 17.39 2.05
N LEU A 83 -16.49 17.82 1.20
CA LEU A 83 -16.37 17.43 -0.19
C LEU A 83 -15.00 16.81 -0.43
N PHE A 84 -14.94 15.53 -0.77
CA PHE A 84 -13.70 14.82 -1.08
C PHE A 84 -13.54 14.57 -2.57
N ARG A 85 -12.30 14.66 -3.06
CA ARG A 85 -11.91 14.21 -4.40
C ARG A 85 -10.68 13.30 -4.40
N THR A 86 -9.90 13.27 -3.32
CA THR A 86 -8.73 12.38 -3.25
C THR A 86 -9.16 10.96 -2.99
N ASP A 87 -8.63 10.02 -3.76
CA ASP A 87 -8.98 8.60 -3.65
C ASP A 87 -8.71 8.05 -2.24
N ALA A 88 -7.62 8.48 -1.61
CA ALA A 88 -7.29 8.08 -0.25
C ALA A 88 -8.42 8.41 0.76
N ASN A 89 -9.02 9.60 0.70
CA ASN A 89 -10.13 9.97 1.58
C ASN A 89 -11.45 9.34 1.13
N ILE A 90 -11.70 9.27 -0.18
CA ILE A 90 -12.90 8.59 -0.72
C ILE A 90 -12.94 7.16 -0.22
N VAL A 91 -11.86 6.39 -0.39
CA VAL A 91 -11.79 5.00 0.06
C VAL A 91 -11.88 4.89 1.58
N TYR A 92 -11.12 5.72 2.31
CA TYR A 92 -11.07 5.65 3.78
C TYR A 92 -12.42 5.91 4.44
N PHE A 93 -13.19 6.89 3.96
CA PHE A 93 -14.47 7.25 4.56
C PHE A 93 -15.67 6.51 3.97
N SER A 94 -15.59 6.03 2.73
CA SER A 94 -16.71 5.31 2.13
C SER A 94 -16.56 3.78 2.13
N GLY A 95 -15.35 3.27 2.11
CA GLY A 95 -15.06 1.85 1.91
C GLY A 95 -15.29 1.38 0.48
N CYS A 96 -15.45 2.29 -0.47
CA CYS A 96 -15.63 1.96 -1.87
C CYS A 96 -14.27 2.01 -2.59
N PHE A 97 -13.67 0.86 -2.77
CA PHE A 97 -12.46 0.68 -3.58
C PHE A 97 -12.88 0.62 -5.05
N ARG A 98 -12.48 1.62 -5.80
CA ARG A 98 -12.82 1.77 -7.22
C ARG A 98 -11.55 2.07 -8.03
N SER A 99 -11.63 1.86 -9.33
CA SER A 99 -10.57 2.18 -10.27
C SER A 99 -11.15 2.99 -11.42
N SER A 100 -11.40 4.28 -11.19
CA SER A 100 -12.00 5.17 -12.20
C SER A 100 -10.98 5.79 -13.16
N GLY A 101 -9.69 5.69 -12.85
CA GLY A 101 -8.61 6.26 -13.66
C GLY A 101 -8.74 7.78 -13.79
N GLU A 102 -8.77 8.28 -15.03
CA GLU A 102 -8.84 9.70 -15.37
C GLU A 102 -10.21 10.37 -15.09
N ARG A 103 -11.21 9.60 -14.64
CA ARG A 103 -12.60 10.07 -14.47
C ARG A 103 -12.79 10.76 -13.13
N PRO A 104 -13.16 12.06 -13.10
CA PRO A 104 -13.37 12.78 -11.85
C PRO A 104 -14.46 12.16 -11.00
N THR A 105 -14.22 12.09 -9.71
CA THR A 105 -15.21 11.65 -8.73
C THR A 105 -15.13 12.52 -7.48
N TRP A 106 -16.30 12.87 -6.95
CA TRP A 106 -16.40 13.57 -5.68
C TRP A 106 -17.43 12.88 -4.80
N ILE A 107 -17.21 12.95 -3.49
CA ILE A 107 -18.22 12.57 -2.50
C ILE A 107 -18.52 13.75 -1.58
N LEU A 108 -19.79 13.98 -1.34
CA LEU A 108 -20.29 15.00 -0.44
C LEU A 108 -20.84 14.33 0.83
N ILE A 109 -20.40 14.81 1.99
CA ILE A 109 -20.83 14.33 3.29
C ILE A 109 -21.39 15.51 4.10
N PRO A 110 -22.70 15.78 4.10
CA PRO A 110 -23.30 16.84 4.92
C PRO A 110 -23.17 16.51 6.42
N VAL A 111 -22.72 17.50 7.22
CA VAL A 111 -22.44 17.28 8.65
C VAL A 111 -23.73 16.96 9.43
N LYS A 112 -24.83 17.64 9.13
CA LYS A 112 -26.10 17.49 9.86
C LYS A 112 -26.94 16.29 9.42
N GLU A 113 -26.70 15.74 8.24
CA GLU A 113 -27.44 14.56 7.77
C GLU A 113 -26.85 13.28 8.36
N ARG A 114 -27.73 12.38 8.80
CA ARG A 114 -27.29 11.09 9.36
C ARG A 114 -27.03 10.08 8.25
N ASP A 115 -25.87 9.40 8.35
CA ASP A 115 -25.52 8.25 7.50
C ASP A 115 -25.67 8.51 5.97
N THR A 116 -25.39 9.75 5.52
CA THR A 116 -25.58 10.18 4.15
C THR A 116 -24.26 10.48 3.48
N ILE A 117 -24.05 9.90 2.32
CA ILE A 117 -22.98 10.22 1.37
C ILE A 117 -23.61 10.41 -0.01
N TYR A 118 -23.33 11.52 -0.64
CA TYR A 118 -23.73 11.80 -2.02
C TYR A 118 -22.53 11.63 -2.94
N TRP A 119 -22.72 10.93 -4.04
CA TRP A 119 -21.68 10.67 -5.02
C TRP A 119 -21.91 11.46 -6.28
N TYR A 120 -20.85 12.04 -6.82
CA TYR A 120 -20.75 12.63 -8.16
C TYR A 120 -19.67 11.83 -8.91
N SER A 121 -20.10 10.88 -9.75
CA SER A 121 -19.20 9.82 -10.24
C SER A 121 -19.44 9.45 -11.70
N PRO A 122 -18.50 8.76 -12.38
CA PRO A 122 -18.76 8.22 -13.70
C PRO A 122 -19.79 7.09 -13.66
N GLY A 123 -20.60 6.98 -14.70
CA GLY A 123 -21.63 5.96 -14.83
C GLY A 123 -21.11 4.53 -14.84
N ILE A 124 -19.83 4.32 -15.17
CA ILE A 124 -19.19 3.00 -15.10
C ILE A 124 -19.14 2.44 -13.67
N ASP A 125 -19.06 3.29 -12.66
CA ASP A 125 -18.95 2.90 -11.26
C ASP A 125 -20.32 2.88 -10.54
N ARG A 126 -21.43 3.30 -11.19
CA ARG A 126 -22.73 3.49 -10.54
C ARG A 126 -23.23 2.27 -9.78
N ASP A 127 -23.10 1.09 -10.36
CA ASP A 127 -23.63 -0.14 -9.77
C ASP A 127 -22.75 -0.65 -8.63
N LEU A 128 -21.43 -0.47 -8.74
CA LEU A 128 -20.48 -0.70 -7.66
C LEU A 128 -20.79 0.20 -6.45
N ILE A 129 -20.93 1.50 -6.66
CA ILE A 129 -21.26 2.48 -5.63
C ILE A 129 -22.61 2.17 -5.00
N SER A 130 -23.64 1.93 -5.80
CA SER A 130 -25.01 1.64 -5.36
C SER A 130 -25.14 0.31 -4.61
N SER A 131 -24.24 -0.64 -4.82
CA SER A 131 -24.22 -1.93 -4.13
C SER A 131 -23.72 -1.82 -2.68
N TRP A 132 -23.31 -0.65 -2.20
CA TRP A 132 -22.80 -0.39 -0.85
C TRP A 132 -23.75 0.52 -0.06
N TRP A 133 -23.26 1.47 0.67
CA TRP A 133 -24.06 2.36 1.50
C TRP A 133 -24.17 3.79 0.96
N ALA A 134 -23.88 3.98 -0.32
CA ALA A 134 -24.09 5.26 -0.97
C ALA A 134 -25.57 5.61 -0.97
N THR A 135 -25.92 6.78 -0.43
CA THR A 135 -27.32 7.20 -0.29
C THR A 135 -27.89 7.67 -1.61
N LYS A 136 -27.09 8.42 -2.38
CA LYS A 136 -27.42 8.90 -3.73
C LYS A 136 -26.19 8.93 -4.58
N ASN A 137 -26.37 8.61 -5.86
CA ASN A 137 -25.33 8.65 -6.86
C ASN A 137 -25.85 9.44 -8.07
N GLU A 138 -25.35 10.67 -8.22
CA GLU A 138 -25.47 11.42 -9.45
C GLU A 138 -24.29 11.04 -10.36
N PHE A 139 -24.54 10.69 -11.62
CA PHE A 139 -23.49 10.23 -12.49
C PHE A 139 -23.55 10.83 -13.89
N TYR A 140 -22.37 11.03 -14.47
CA TYR A 140 -22.17 11.38 -15.87
C TYR A 140 -21.80 10.14 -16.68
N PHE A 141 -22.13 10.13 -17.97
CA PHE A 141 -22.02 8.90 -18.74
C PHE A 141 -20.59 8.59 -19.19
N CYS A 142 -19.92 9.52 -19.81
CA CYS A 142 -18.57 9.32 -20.36
C CYS A 142 -17.63 10.45 -19.96
N TYR A 143 -16.36 10.30 -20.24
CA TYR A 143 -15.37 11.33 -19.99
C TYR A 143 -14.46 11.48 -21.22
N PRO A 144 -14.39 12.69 -21.82
CA PRO A 144 -15.21 13.87 -21.56
C PRO A 144 -16.71 13.66 -21.86
N HIS A 145 -17.60 14.28 -21.05
CA HIS A 145 -19.04 14.15 -21.20
C HIS A 145 -19.61 15.23 -22.11
N ALA A 146 -20.43 14.83 -23.07
CA ALA A 146 -21.07 15.78 -24.01
C ALA A 146 -22.33 16.41 -23.40
N GLU A 147 -22.49 17.73 -23.57
CA GLU A 147 -23.70 18.46 -23.16
C GLU A 147 -24.96 17.86 -23.79
N GLY A 148 -26.01 17.70 -23.00
CA GLY A 148 -27.25 17.06 -23.44
C GLY A 148 -27.14 15.56 -23.69
N GLY A 149 -26.02 14.92 -23.27
CA GLY A 149 -25.77 13.53 -23.53
C GLY A 149 -26.47 12.58 -22.56
N PHE A 150 -26.64 11.34 -23.05
CA PHE A 150 -27.07 10.18 -22.25
C PHE A 150 -26.16 10.00 -21.00
N PRO A 151 -26.67 9.59 -19.84
CA PRO A 151 -28.05 9.18 -19.58
C PRO A 151 -28.97 10.34 -19.16
N ASN A 152 -28.43 11.52 -18.83
CA ASN A 152 -29.17 12.59 -18.14
C ASN A 152 -30.35 13.12 -18.97
N GLU A 153 -30.19 13.23 -20.29
CA GLU A 153 -31.22 13.68 -21.20
C GLU A 153 -31.77 12.56 -22.11
N GLY A 154 -31.38 11.31 -21.89
CA GLY A 154 -31.88 10.14 -22.59
C GLY A 154 -31.54 10.06 -24.07
N ARG A 155 -30.62 10.88 -24.61
CA ARG A 155 -30.24 10.93 -26.02
C ARG A 155 -28.72 10.77 -26.21
N LEU A 156 -28.36 10.33 -27.39
CA LEU A 156 -26.98 10.37 -27.84
C LEU A 156 -26.64 11.80 -28.28
N ALA A 157 -25.66 12.43 -27.66
CA ALA A 157 -25.17 13.76 -27.99
C ALA A 157 -23.68 13.75 -28.25
N LYS A 158 -23.21 14.66 -29.11
CA LYS A 158 -21.79 14.90 -29.39
C LYS A 158 -21.54 16.38 -29.50
N GLY A 159 -20.32 16.81 -29.16
CA GLY A 159 -19.91 18.21 -29.33
C GLY A 159 -19.43 18.80 -28.02
N LYS A 160 -20.00 19.94 -27.62
CA LYS A 160 -19.56 20.70 -26.46
C LYS A 160 -19.46 19.83 -25.18
N THR A 161 -18.34 19.95 -24.51
CA THR A 161 -18.07 19.19 -23.27
C THR A 161 -18.70 19.90 -22.07
N VAL A 162 -19.30 19.12 -21.17
CA VAL A 162 -19.75 19.59 -19.86
C VAL A 162 -18.53 19.83 -18.97
N ASP A 163 -18.48 20.96 -18.29
CA ASP A 163 -17.57 21.18 -17.17
C ASP A 163 -18.11 20.38 -15.97
N LEU A 164 -17.47 19.23 -15.70
CA LEU A 164 -17.91 18.34 -14.62
C LEU A 164 -17.70 18.93 -13.24
N PHE A 165 -16.75 19.85 -13.06
CA PHE A 165 -16.60 20.56 -11.79
C PHE A 165 -17.80 21.49 -11.54
N VAL A 166 -18.20 22.24 -12.56
CA VAL A 166 -19.42 23.09 -12.49
C VAL A 166 -20.67 22.20 -12.30
N TRP A 167 -20.79 21.10 -12.98
CA TRP A 167 -21.90 20.15 -12.81
C TRP A 167 -21.99 19.64 -11.36
N MET A 168 -20.87 19.30 -10.73
CA MET A 168 -20.80 18.90 -9.33
C MET A 168 -21.21 20.07 -8.42
N LEU A 169 -20.70 21.28 -8.66
CA LEU A 169 -21.08 22.47 -7.88
C LEU A 169 -22.60 22.78 -7.95
N GLU A 170 -23.22 22.61 -9.11
CA GLU A 170 -24.69 22.72 -9.26
C GLU A 170 -25.40 21.65 -8.41
N GLY A 171 -24.83 20.45 -8.27
CA GLY A 171 -25.31 19.46 -7.33
C GLY A 171 -25.22 19.93 -5.88
N LEU A 172 -24.09 20.54 -5.48
CA LEU A 172 -23.95 21.14 -4.13
C LEU A 172 -25.00 22.23 -3.87
N LYS A 173 -25.28 23.06 -4.88
CA LYS A 173 -26.32 24.10 -4.81
C LYS A 173 -27.70 23.52 -4.57
N LYS A 174 -28.07 22.41 -5.23
CA LYS A 174 -29.32 21.68 -4.99
C LYS A 174 -29.44 21.16 -3.55
N HIS A 175 -28.31 20.86 -2.90
CA HIS A 175 -28.24 20.49 -1.48
C HIS A 175 -28.26 21.69 -0.53
N GLY A 176 -28.47 22.92 -1.03
CA GLY A 176 -28.58 24.12 -0.21
C GLY A 176 -27.28 24.58 0.42
N LEU A 177 -26.15 24.30 -0.24
CA LEU A 177 -24.82 24.62 0.28
C LEU A 177 -24.34 26.01 -0.13
N ASP A 178 -25.11 26.78 -0.90
CA ASP A 178 -24.82 28.19 -1.10
C ASP A 178 -25.01 28.95 0.23
N GLY A 179 -24.01 29.71 0.66
CA GLY A 179 -23.96 30.36 1.98
C GLY A 179 -23.47 29.46 3.12
N LYS A 180 -22.94 28.26 2.82
CA LYS A 180 -22.37 27.29 3.78
C LYS A 180 -20.85 27.22 3.71
N THR A 181 -20.23 26.70 4.76
CA THR A 181 -18.81 26.37 4.75
C THR A 181 -18.62 24.92 4.32
N ILE A 182 -17.89 24.71 3.22
CA ILE A 182 -17.60 23.41 2.64
C ILE A 182 -16.12 23.09 2.88
N GLY A 183 -15.85 22.03 3.64
CA GLY A 183 -14.50 21.51 3.84
C GLY A 183 -14.07 20.66 2.66
N THR A 184 -12.89 20.94 2.10
CA THR A 184 -12.33 20.18 0.98
C THR A 184 -11.02 19.51 1.37
N ASP A 185 -10.71 18.37 0.79
CA ASP A 185 -9.42 17.67 0.99
C ASP A 185 -8.34 18.11 0.00
N TRP A 186 -8.56 19.24 -0.62
CA TRP A 186 -7.60 19.94 -1.49
C TRP A 186 -7.83 21.45 -1.41
N THR A 187 -6.82 22.23 -1.75
CA THR A 187 -6.95 23.67 -1.95
C THR A 187 -7.45 23.93 -3.37
N LEU A 188 -8.52 24.70 -3.53
CA LEU A 188 -9.00 25.09 -4.84
C LEU A 188 -7.95 25.95 -5.55
N ASP A 189 -7.73 25.68 -6.83
CA ASP A 189 -6.93 26.56 -7.66
C ASP A 189 -7.74 27.83 -8.08
N PRO A 190 -7.08 28.89 -8.58
CA PRO A 190 -7.77 30.14 -8.93
C PRO A 190 -8.89 29.99 -9.97
N ASP A 191 -8.81 28.98 -10.84
CA ASP A 191 -9.82 28.69 -11.85
C ASP A 191 -11.01 27.95 -11.25
N GLU A 192 -10.74 27.01 -10.33
CA GLU A 192 -11.76 26.34 -9.52
C GLU A 192 -12.49 27.35 -8.62
N GLU A 193 -11.76 28.27 -7.96
CA GLU A 193 -12.35 29.34 -7.15
C GLU A 193 -13.31 30.23 -7.96
N LYS A 194 -12.89 30.63 -9.17
CA LYS A 194 -13.71 31.46 -10.08
C LYS A 194 -15.00 30.69 -10.48
N ARG A 195 -14.90 29.44 -10.82
CA ARG A 195 -16.06 28.59 -11.18
C ARG A 195 -16.97 28.39 -9.97
N ALA A 196 -16.39 28.14 -8.79
CA ALA A 196 -17.14 28.00 -7.55
C ALA A 196 -17.91 29.28 -7.20
N ALA A 197 -17.28 30.46 -7.29
CA ALA A 197 -17.94 31.74 -7.07
C ALA A 197 -19.06 32.02 -8.09
N GLY A 198 -18.95 31.50 -9.31
CA GLY A 198 -20.00 31.62 -10.34
C GLY A 198 -21.26 30.79 -10.02
N VAL A 199 -21.13 29.67 -9.34
CA VAL A 199 -22.25 28.76 -9.02
C VAL A 199 -22.74 28.92 -7.59
N LEU A 200 -21.83 29.09 -6.64
CA LEU A 200 -22.06 29.17 -5.19
C LEU A 200 -21.44 30.49 -4.63
N PRO A 201 -21.98 31.67 -5.00
CA PRO A 201 -21.32 32.93 -4.70
C PRO A 201 -21.22 33.27 -3.21
N HIS A 202 -21.98 32.60 -2.36
CA HIS A 202 -22.00 32.80 -0.91
C HIS A 202 -21.36 31.68 -0.13
N ALA A 203 -20.96 30.58 -0.78
CA ALA A 203 -20.28 29.46 -0.12
C ALA A 203 -18.82 29.82 0.20
N ARG A 204 -18.31 29.24 1.27
CA ARG A 204 -16.90 29.34 1.64
C ARG A 204 -16.27 27.95 1.60
N PHE A 205 -15.17 27.82 0.88
CA PHE A 205 -14.36 26.61 0.85
C PHE A 205 -13.20 26.73 1.83
N THR A 206 -12.92 25.67 2.56
CA THR A 206 -11.82 25.60 3.53
C THR A 206 -11.12 24.25 3.44
N ASP A 207 -9.79 24.24 3.49
CA ASP A 207 -8.99 23.04 3.45
C ASP A 207 -9.07 22.29 4.78
N ILE A 208 -9.45 21.00 4.73
CA ILE A 208 -9.51 20.09 5.87
C ILE A 208 -8.60 18.85 5.69
N ALA A 209 -7.70 18.87 4.70
CA ALA A 209 -6.82 17.74 4.38
C ALA A 209 -6.03 17.27 5.61
N SER A 210 -5.48 18.20 6.40
CA SER A 210 -4.75 17.87 7.63
C SER A 210 -5.61 17.18 8.67
N ALA A 211 -6.89 17.59 8.80
CA ALA A 211 -7.83 16.96 9.73
C ALA A 211 -8.14 15.51 9.31
N CYS A 212 -8.32 15.28 8.00
CA CYS A 212 -8.54 13.95 7.42
C CYS A 212 -7.30 13.05 7.56
N LEU A 213 -6.12 13.58 7.23
CA LEU A 213 -4.85 12.87 7.39
C LEU A 213 -4.65 12.46 8.86
N GLY A 214 -4.89 13.36 9.80
CA GLY A 214 -4.78 13.06 11.23
C GLY A 214 -5.67 11.90 11.69
N MET A 215 -6.78 11.64 11.01
CA MET A 215 -7.64 10.47 11.28
C MET A 215 -7.09 9.18 10.68
N ARG A 216 -6.29 9.24 9.62
CA ARG A 216 -5.69 8.06 8.96
C ARG A 216 -4.34 7.66 9.55
N VAL A 217 -3.61 8.62 10.11
CA VAL A 217 -2.24 8.39 10.63
C VAL A 217 -2.24 7.47 11.84
N VAL A 218 -3.18 7.65 12.77
CA VAL A 218 -3.34 6.79 13.95
C VAL A 218 -4.36 5.71 13.66
N LYS A 219 -3.90 4.47 13.60
CA LYS A 219 -4.71 3.30 13.21
C LYS A 219 -5.66 2.87 14.32
N THR A 220 -6.86 2.47 13.96
CA THR A 220 -7.80 1.80 14.86
C THR A 220 -7.37 0.35 15.12
N ALA A 221 -7.94 -0.26 16.14
CA ALA A 221 -7.66 -1.67 16.46
C ALA A 221 -8.00 -2.62 15.30
N GLU A 222 -9.10 -2.33 14.57
CA GLU A 222 -9.51 -3.13 13.42
C GLU A 222 -8.55 -2.99 12.24
N GLU A 223 -8.03 -1.78 11.97
CA GLU A 223 -6.99 -1.55 10.95
C GLU A 223 -5.70 -2.29 11.31
N ILE A 224 -5.28 -2.21 12.57
CA ILE A 224 -4.09 -2.91 13.07
C ILE A 224 -4.24 -4.43 12.91
N ALA A 225 -5.38 -4.99 13.32
CA ALA A 225 -5.63 -6.43 13.24
C ALA A 225 -5.66 -6.93 11.77
N LEU A 226 -6.25 -6.15 10.86
CA LEU A 226 -6.28 -6.50 9.44
C LEU A 226 -4.89 -6.40 8.80
N THR A 227 -4.11 -5.36 9.15
CA THR A 227 -2.71 -5.24 8.73
C THR A 227 -1.87 -6.40 9.26
N GLN A 228 -2.02 -6.76 10.55
CA GLN A 228 -1.30 -7.90 11.13
C GLN A 228 -1.66 -9.21 10.42
N ARG A 229 -2.92 -9.38 10.01
CA ARG A 229 -3.30 -10.55 9.22
C ARG A 229 -2.58 -10.58 7.87
N ALA A 230 -2.43 -9.46 7.18
CA ALA A 230 -1.63 -9.38 5.96
C ALA A 230 -0.17 -9.79 6.23
N PHE A 231 0.41 -9.38 7.38
CA PHE A 231 1.77 -9.76 7.76
C PHE A 231 1.94 -11.25 8.03
N ARG A 232 0.89 -11.99 8.46
CA ARG A 232 0.95 -13.47 8.53
C ARG A 232 1.11 -14.12 7.15
N TYR A 233 0.60 -13.49 6.10
CA TYR A 233 0.85 -13.94 4.73
C TYR A 233 2.26 -13.59 4.27
N PHE A 234 2.80 -12.42 4.61
CA PHE A 234 4.21 -12.10 4.37
C PHE A 234 5.15 -13.13 4.98
N ASP A 235 4.93 -13.52 6.23
CA ASP A 235 5.73 -14.52 6.92
C ASP A 235 5.82 -15.82 6.10
N LYS A 236 4.67 -16.32 5.62
CA LYS A 236 4.60 -17.54 4.81
C LYS A 236 5.21 -17.37 3.41
N VAL A 237 4.94 -16.24 2.76
CA VAL A 237 5.49 -15.96 1.43
C VAL A 237 7.01 -15.86 1.48
N HIS A 238 7.57 -15.21 2.50
CA HIS A 238 9.02 -15.15 2.66
C HIS A 238 9.65 -16.49 3.02
N ALA A 239 9.00 -17.31 3.84
CA ALA A 239 9.48 -18.66 4.11
C ALA A 239 9.48 -19.51 2.83
N PHE A 240 8.39 -19.46 2.06
CA PHE A 240 8.30 -20.11 0.75
C PHE A 240 9.36 -19.58 -0.23
N SER A 241 9.58 -18.24 -0.26
CA SER A 241 10.63 -17.62 -1.09
C SER A 241 11.99 -18.22 -0.83
N ARG A 242 12.37 -18.33 0.46
CA ARG A 242 13.65 -18.88 0.86
C ARG A 242 13.80 -20.34 0.46
N ASP A 243 12.78 -21.15 0.67
CA ASP A 243 12.77 -22.58 0.28
C ASP A 243 12.84 -22.73 -1.24
N TYR A 244 12.11 -21.90 -2.00
CA TYR A 244 12.14 -21.90 -3.45
C TYR A 244 13.54 -21.57 -4.00
N VAL A 245 14.22 -20.56 -3.42
CA VAL A 245 15.57 -20.19 -3.81
C VAL A 245 16.57 -21.29 -3.46
N LEU A 246 16.45 -21.94 -2.30
CA LEU A 246 17.30 -23.07 -1.90
C LEU A 246 17.13 -24.28 -2.82
N GLU A 247 15.90 -24.56 -3.27
CA GLU A 247 15.61 -25.69 -4.16
C GLU A 247 16.04 -25.42 -5.61
N ARG A 248 15.69 -24.23 -6.15
CA ARG A 248 15.94 -23.91 -7.55
C ARG A 248 17.36 -23.44 -7.82
N GLY A 249 17.99 -22.83 -6.84
CA GLY A 249 19.36 -22.34 -6.92
C GLY A 249 19.59 -21.42 -8.12
N THR A 250 20.72 -21.61 -8.78
CA THR A 250 21.13 -20.83 -9.98
C THR A 250 20.33 -21.17 -11.24
N ALA A 251 19.40 -22.12 -11.19
CA ALA A 251 18.49 -22.39 -12.31
C ALA A 251 17.33 -21.37 -12.36
N ALA A 252 17.03 -20.68 -11.25
CA ALA A 252 15.96 -19.70 -11.17
C ALA A 252 16.36 -18.33 -11.77
N THR A 253 15.36 -17.59 -12.23
CA THR A 253 15.44 -16.17 -12.55
C THR A 253 14.62 -15.35 -11.54
N ASP A 254 14.93 -14.04 -11.41
CA ASP A 254 14.15 -13.12 -10.58
C ASP A 254 12.68 -13.06 -11.01
N PHE A 255 12.40 -13.15 -12.32
CA PHE A 255 11.03 -13.22 -12.84
C PHE A 255 10.28 -14.47 -12.37
N GLU A 256 10.90 -15.67 -12.50
CA GLU A 256 10.27 -16.92 -12.06
C GLU A 256 9.99 -16.93 -10.56
N ILE A 257 10.94 -16.41 -9.76
CA ILE A 257 10.73 -16.26 -8.32
C ILE A 257 9.53 -15.37 -8.06
N GLY A 258 9.48 -14.17 -8.65
CA GLY A 258 8.37 -13.22 -8.48
C GLY A 258 7.01 -13.84 -8.80
N GLN A 259 6.91 -14.56 -9.93
CA GLN A 259 5.66 -15.25 -10.32
C GLN A 259 5.27 -16.35 -9.33
N ALA A 260 6.23 -17.13 -8.86
CA ALA A 260 5.97 -18.19 -7.88
C ALA A 260 5.47 -17.63 -6.55
N LEU A 261 6.06 -16.54 -6.05
CA LEU A 261 5.65 -15.89 -4.81
C LEU A 261 4.24 -15.30 -4.92
N GLN A 262 3.93 -14.65 -6.05
CA GLN A 262 2.61 -14.08 -6.28
C GLN A 262 1.53 -15.18 -6.30
N ALA A 263 1.76 -16.26 -7.05
CA ALA A 263 0.82 -17.38 -7.12
C ALA A 263 0.61 -18.04 -5.75
N TYR A 264 1.70 -18.26 -4.99
CA TYR A 264 1.63 -18.84 -3.66
C TYR A 264 0.86 -17.95 -2.68
N GLY A 265 1.19 -16.65 -2.62
CA GLY A 265 0.56 -15.69 -1.71
C GLY A 265 -0.94 -15.53 -1.97
N ILE A 266 -1.34 -15.35 -3.24
CA ILE A 266 -2.75 -15.28 -3.63
C ILE A 266 -3.47 -16.58 -3.26
N GLY A 267 -2.87 -17.74 -3.56
CA GLY A 267 -3.44 -19.04 -3.24
C GLY A 267 -3.69 -19.24 -1.74
N LEU A 268 -2.79 -18.76 -0.88
CA LEU A 268 -2.97 -18.76 0.57
C LEU A 268 -4.15 -17.87 1.00
N MET A 269 -4.17 -16.63 0.55
CA MET A 269 -5.23 -15.69 0.94
C MET A 269 -6.60 -16.13 0.47
N MET A 270 -6.71 -16.67 -0.75
CA MET A 270 -7.98 -17.18 -1.30
C MET A 270 -8.58 -18.35 -0.52
N LYS A 271 -7.77 -19.13 0.21
CA LYS A 271 -8.28 -20.19 1.10
C LYS A 271 -8.94 -19.64 2.36
N ASP A 272 -8.51 -18.47 2.80
CA ASP A 272 -8.88 -17.88 4.09
C ASP A 272 -9.95 -16.78 3.97
N ILE A 273 -10.26 -16.34 2.74
CA ILE A 273 -11.26 -15.29 2.50
C ILE A 273 -12.66 -15.86 2.71
N GLY A 274 -13.44 -15.14 3.52
CA GLY A 274 -14.87 -15.39 3.67
C GLY A 274 -15.63 -14.92 2.43
N TYR A 275 -16.39 -15.83 1.80
CA TYR A 275 -17.27 -15.53 0.69
C TYR A 275 -18.73 -15.75 1.08
N ASP A 276 -19.54 -14.70 1.00
CA ASP A 276 -20.96 -14.71 1.35
C ASP A 276 -21.90 -14.71 0.14
N GLY A 277 -21.34 -14.90 -1.06
CA GLY A 277 -22.11 -14.89 -2.31
C GLY A 277 -22.49 -13.52 -2.82
N LYS A 278 -22.11 -12.43 -2.12
CA LYS A 278 -22.43 -11.06 -2.51
C LYS A 278 -21.23 -10.39 -3.21
N PRO A 279 -21.49 -9.44 -4.10
CA PRO A 279 -20.44 -8.63 -4.67
C PRO A 279 -19.67 -7.88 -3.59
N HIS A 280 -18.37 -7.97 -3.61
CA HIS A 280 -17.48 -7.17 -2.78
C HIS A 280 -17.05 -5.91 -3.54
N LYS A 281 -16.92 -4.81 -2.85
CA LYS A 281 -16.70 -3.46 -3.39
C LYS A 281 -15.31 -3.23 -4.02
N GLY A 282 -14.79 -4.17 -4.74
CA GLY A 282 -13.47 -4.08 -5.33
C GLY A 282 -12.33 -4.16 -4.31
N VAL A 283 -12.64 -4.44 -3.05
CA VAL A 283 -11.64 -4.71 -2.03
C VAL A 283 -11.03 -6.06 -2.30
N GLY A 284 -9.91 -6.05 -3.01
CA GLY A 284 -9.25 -7.26 -3.46
C GLY A 284 -8.05 -7.64 -2.61
N LEU A 285 -7.35 -8.60 -3.13
CA LEU A 285 -6.06 -9.04 -2.65
C LEU A 285 -4.99 -8.50 -3.58
N GLU A 286 -3.92 -8.03 -3.00
CA GLU A 286 -2.75 -7.65 -3.75
C GLU A 286 -1.53 -8.38 -3.20
N VAL A 287 -0.88 -9.18 -4.03
CA VAL A 287 0.43 -9.75 -3.77
C VAL A 287 1.28 -9.47 -4.98
N THR A 288 2.30 -8.65 -4.81
CA THR A 288 3.23 -8.34 -5.88
C THR A 288 4.65 -8.72 -5.48
N SER A 289 5.35 -9.38 -6.40
CA SER A 289 6.76 -9.73 -6.27
C SER A 289 7.53 -9.41 -7.54
N HIS A 290 6.97 -8.61 -8.43
CA HIS A 290 7.64 -8.25 -9.69
C HIS A 290 8.87 -7.38 -9.52
N TYR A 291 9.16 -6.97 -8.28
CA TYR A 291 10.38 -6.25 -7.93
C TYR A 291 11.49 -7.17 -7.41
N VAL A 292 11.34 -8.49 -7.51
CA VAL A 292 12.45 -9.42 -7.26
C VAL A 292 13.58 -9.13 -8.22
N ARG A 293 14.81 -8.95 -7.70
CA ARG A 293 15.97 -8.47 -8.45
C ARG A 293 17.19 -9.29 -8.11
N ALA A 294 17.76 -9.95 -9.11
CA ALA A 294 19.00 -10.71 -8.97
C ALA A 294 20.21 -9.88 -9.42
N GLY A 295 21.30 -10.00 -8.69
CA GLY A 295 22.60 -9.39 -9.02
C GLY A 295 22.54 -7.86 -9.02
N VAL A 296 23.14 -7.26 -10.04
CA VAL A 296 23.29 -5.80 -10.18
C VAL A 296 21.95 -5.04 -10.15
N ALA A 297 20.86 -5.69 -10.54
CA ALA A 297 19.53 -5.09 -10.47
C ALA A 297 19.10 -4.71 -9.04
N SER A 298 19.65 -5.37 -8.01
CA SER A 298 19.40 -5.03 -6.61
C SER A 298 19.92 -3.64 -6.23
N ALA A 299 20.96 -3.13 -6.90
CA ALA A 299 21.58 -1.85 -6.58
C ALA A 299 20.75 -0.61 -6.96
N TYR A 300 19.60 -0.81 -7.61
CA TYR A 300 18.71 0.28 -8.02
C TYR A 300 17.48 0.30 -7.10
N PRO A 301 17.22 1.40 -6.36
CA PRO A 301 16.12 1.47 -5.41
C PRO A 301 14.74 1.24 -6.04
N HIS A 302 14.48 1.91 -7.16
CA HIS A 302 13.24 1.74 -7.90
C HIS A 302 13.39 0.68 -8.98
N PRO A 303 12.39 -0.19 -9.12
CA PRO A 303 12.44 -1.22 -10.15
C PRO A 303 12.42 -0.58 -11.54
N ASN A 304 13.15 -1.20 -12.42
CA ASN A 304 13.05 -0.97 -13.84
C ASN A 304 12.95 -2.34 -14.55
N GLN A 305 13.28 -2.42 -15.80
CA GLN A 305 13.05 -3.59 -16.63
C GLN A 305 14.17 -4.66 -16.52
N PHE A 306 14.69 -4.92 -15.34
CA PHE A 306 15.65 -6.00 -15.10
C PHE A 306 14.96 -7.34 -14.86
N PHE A 307 14.21 -7.80 -15.83
CA PHE A 307 13.54 -9.09 -15.78
C PHE A 307 14.44 -10.19 -16.37
N PHE A 308 14.26 -11.43 -15.88
CA PHE A 308 14.99 -12.61 -16.32
C PHE A 308 16.49 -12.64 -15.96
N ASN A 309 16.92 -11.89 -14.95
CA ASN A 309 18.26 -12.06 -14.41
C ASN A 309 18.33 -13.39 -13.66
N LYS A 310 19.34 -14.20 -13.98
CA LYS A 310 19.58 -15.45 -13.26
C LYS A 310 20.14 -15.20 -11.88
N VAL A 311 19.71 -16.00 -10.93
CA VAL A 311 20.38 -16.10 -9.63
C VAL A 311 21.79 -16.64 -9.83
N LYS A 312 22.79 -15.98 -9.26
CA LYS A 312 24.20 -16.38 -9.39
C LYS A 312 24.89 -16.44 -8.04
N ARG A 313 25.87 -17.33 -7.95
CA ARG A 313 26.77 -17.41 -6.79
C ARG A 313 27.59 -16.12 -6.69
N GLY A 314 27.78 -15.61 -5.48
CA GLY A 314 28.50 -14.37 -5.21
C GLY A 314 27.67 -13.09 -5.38
N GLU A 315 26.44 -13.19 -5.88
CA GLU A 315 25.58 -12.03 -6.13
C GLU A 315 24.42 -11.96 -5.11
N PRO A 316 23.89 -10.73 -4.83
CA PRO A 316 22.71 -10.54 -4.03
C PRO A 316 21.44 -10.92 -4.79
N LEU A 317 20.41 -11.29 -4.04
CA LEU A 317 19.04 -11.46 -4.52
C LEU A 317 18.12 -10.65 -3.59
N TYR A 318 17.37 -9.72 -4.15
CA TYR A 318 16.45 -8.87 -3.43
C TYR A 318 15.01 -9.33 -3.64
N ILE A 319 14.36 -9.74 -2.58
CA ILE A 319 12.98 -10.17 -2.56
C ILE A 319 12.11 -9.05 -2.02
N ASN A 320 11.30 -8.49 -2.88
CA ASN A 320 10.34 -7.45 -2.58
C ASN A 320 8.93 -8.04 -2.70
N THR A 321 8.13 -7.91 -1.65
CA THR A 321 6.74 -8.31 -1.64
C THR A 321 5.86 -7.24 -1.02
N ASP A 322 4.74 -6.94 -1.70
CA ASP A 322 3.67 -6.10 -1.20
C ASP A 322 2.44 -6.97 -1.02
N ILE A 323 1.84 -6.96 0.14
CA ILE A 323 0.61 -7.69 0.44
C ILE A 323 -0.37 -6.76 1.11
N LYS A 324 -1.57 -6.68 0.54
CA LYS A 324 -2.70 -5.95 1.10
C LYS A 324 -3.92 -6.85 1.14
N LEU A 325 -4.58 -6.83 2.28
CA LEU A 325 -5.82 -7.55 2.54
C LEU A 325 -6.89 -6.53 2.92
N GLY A 326 -7.94 -6.43 2.11
CA GLY A 326 -8.97 -5.42 2.34
C GLY A 326 -8.46 -3.98 2.33
N GLY A 327 -7.40 -3.70 1.55
CA GLY A 327 -6.74 -2.41 1.48
C GLY A 327 -5.66 -2.16 2.54
N TYR A 328 -5.46 -3.08 3.48
CA TYR A 328 -4.50 -2.95 4.58
C TYR A 328 -3.40 -4.00 4.52
N GLY A 329 -2.20 -3.58 4.80
CA GLY A 329 -1.00 -4.39 4.72
C GLY A 329 0.24 -3.52 4.71
N GLY A 330 1.14 -3.80 3.80
CA GLY A 330 2.37 -3.02 3.67
C GLY A 330 3.36 -3.70 2.74
N GLU A 331 4.61 -3.50 3.07
CA GLU A 331 5.78 -3.97 2.36
C GLU A 331 6.62 -4.84 3.29
N CYS A 332 7.10 -5.95 2.78
CA CYS A 332 8.07 -6.76 3.48
C CYS A 332 9.15 -7.24 2.49
N TYR A 333 10.36 -6.75 2.67
CA TYR A 333 11.46 -7.03 1.75
C TYR A 333 12.62 -7.68 2.49
N ARG A 334 13.30 -8.62 1.84
CA ARG A 334 14.50 -9.26 2.37
C ARG A 334 15.54 -9.44 1.25
N ASN A 335 16.80 -9.44 1.65
CA ASN A 335 17.90 -9.74 0.76
C ASN A 335 18.47 -11.12 1.08
N TYR A 336 18.82 -11.87 0.05
CA TYR A 336 19.64 -13.06 0.14
C TYR A 336 21.00 -12.82 -0.53
N PHE A 337 22.04 -13.40 0.05
CA PHE A 337 23.40 -13.42 -0.48
C PHE A 337 23.78 -14.87 -0.77
N ILE A 338 24.09 -15.16 -2.02
CA ILE A 338 24.37 -16.52 -2.45
C ILE A 338 25.89 -16.76 -2.34
N ALA A 339 26.29 -17.78 -1.60
CA ALA A 339 27.70 -18.10 -1.39
C ALA A 339 28.48 -18.28 -2.71
N PRO A 340 29.78 -17.85 -2.77
CA PRO A 340 30.56 -17.16 -1.74
C PRO A 340 30.25 -15.67 -1.71
N TRP A 341 29.90 -15.12 -0.56
CA TRP A 341 29.70 -13.69 -0.37
C TRP A 341 31.00 -12.97 -0.01
N THR A 342 31.02 -11.66 -0.20
CA THR A 342 32.17 -10.80 0.09
C THR A 342 32.08 -10.16 1.47
N PRO A 343 33.20 -9.75 2.10
CA PRO A 343 33.18 -8.97 3.33
C PRO A 343 32.40 -7.65 3.19
N HIS A 344 32.35 -7.06 1.99
CA HIS A 344 31.58 -5.86 1.72
C HIS A 344 30.07 -6.12 1.80
N GLN A 345 29.58 -7.22 1.23
CA GLN A 345 28.18 -7.65 1.34
C GLN A 345 27.78 -7.88 2.81
N GLU A 346 28.63 -8.58 3.58
CA GLU A 346 28.37 -8.80 5.01
C GLU A 346 28.30 -7.49 5.78
N LYS A 347 29.28 -6.60 5.56
CA LYS A 347 29.32 -5.30 6.23
C LYS A 347 28.12 -4.43 5.93
N MET A 348 27.74 -4.32 4.65
CA MET A 348 26.54 -3.58 4.26
C MET A 348 25.29 -4.16 4.92
N TRP A 349 25.15 -5.48 4.90
CA TRP A 349 24.01 -6.16 5.52
C TRP A 349 23.95 -5.93 7.03
N GLU A 350 25.08 -6.03 7.74
CA GLU A 350 25.16 -5.76 9.19
C GLU A 350 24.74 -4.33 9.53
N VAL A 351 25.20 -3.36 8.75
CA VAL A 351 24.82 -1.94 8.95
C VAL A 351 23.33 -1.72 8.74
N VAL A 352 22.76 -2.36 7.74
CA VAL A 352 21.31 -2.23 7.45
C VAL A 352 20.47 -2.96 8.51
N ALA A 353 20.84 -4.18 8.89
CA ALA A 353 20.14 -4.93 9.94
C ALA A 353 20.15 -4.18 11.29
N GLU A 354 21.28 -3.59 11.64
CA GLU A 354 21.40 -2.72 12.83
C GLU A 354 20.58 -1.44 12.68
N SER A 355 20.49 -0.86 11.47
CA SER A 355 19.64 0.30 11.22
C SER A 355 18.15 -0.01 11.49
N VAL A 356 17.67 -1.18 11.10
CA VAL A 356 16.29 -1.64 11.45
C VAL A 356 16.10 -1.73 12.96
N ARG A 357 17.09 -2.28 13.68
CA ARG A 357 17.05 -2.36 15.16
C ARG A 357 16.99 -0.98 15.79
N ILE A 358 17.81 -0.04 15.32
CA ILE A 358 17.80 1.36 15.78
C ILE A 358 16.41 1.98 15.54
N MET A 359 15.79 1.76 14.37
CA MET A 359 14.46 2.29 14.11
C MET A 359 13.43 1.74 15.09
N ALA A 360 13.44 0.44 15.37
CA ALA A 360 12.53 -0.18 16.33
C ALA A 360 12.74 0.33 17.76
N GLU A 361 13.98 0.63 18.13
CA GLU A 361 14.30 1.15 19.46
C GLU A 361 13.98 2.64 19.64
N GLU A 362 14.18 3.46 18.61
CA GLU A 362 14.03 4.91 18.67
C GLU A 362 12.61 5.39 18.35
N ALA A 363 11.83 4.63 17.56
CA ALA A 363 10.46 5.00 17.21
C ALA A 363 9.51 4.75 18.39
N LYS A 364 9.39 5.73 19.28
CA LYS A 364 8.58 5.67 20.51
C LYS A 364 7.64 6.85 20.59
N PRO A 365 6.49 6.72 21.28
CA PRO A 365 5.63 7.86 21.56
C PRO A 365 6.39 9.02 22.20
N GLY A 366 6.16 10.24 21.69
CA GLY A 366 6.83 11.45 22.17
C GLY A 366 8.17 11.78 21.49
N ARG A 367 8.71 10.89 20.65
CA ARG A 367 9.90 11.19 19.84
C ARG A 367 9.49 11.88 18.54
N ALA A 368 10.36 12.72 17.97
CA ALA A 368 10.16 13.26 16.64
C ALA A 368 10.60 12.26 15.55
N CYS A 369 9.93 12.27 14.43
CA CYS A 369 10.28 11.44 13.26
C CYS A 369 11.71 11.70 12.78
N CYS A 370 12.16 12.97 12.78
CA CYS A 370 13.52 13.35 12.40
C CYS A 370 14.60 12.78 13.34
N ASP A 371 14.30 12.58 14.64
CA ASP A 371 15.24 11.97 15.57
C ASP A 371 15.58 10.53 15.19
N VAL A 372 14.57 9.76 14.78
CA VAL A 372 14.76 8.37 14.34
C VAL A 372 15.63 8.35 13.08
N ALA A 373 15.28 9.18 12.08
CA ALA A 373 16.07 9.29 10.84
C ALA A 373 17.52 9.71 11.11
N TYR A 374 17.73 10.68 12.00
CA TYR A 374 19.07 11.13 12.39
C TYR A 374 19.92 10.02 12.99
N LYS A 375 19.34 9.20 13.88
CA LYS A 375 20.04 8.08 14.51
C LYS A 375 20.46 7.03 13.47
N VAL A 376 19.55 6.67 12.57
CA VAL A 376 19.82 5.71 11.48
C VAL A 376 20.93 6.21 10.59
N HIS A 377 20.80 7.41 10.03
CA HIS A 377 21.81 7.95 9.12
C HIS A 377 23.14 8.18 9.82
N SER A 378 23.16 8.60 11.10
CA SER A 378 24.40 8.72 11.88
C SER A 378 25.12 7.36 12.02
N HIS A 379 24.36 6.28 12.26
CA HIS A 379 24.91 4.93 12.29
C HIS A 379 25.49 4.51 10.94
N GLN A 380 24.76 4.70 9.86
CA GLN A 380 25.21 4.38 8.48
C GLN A 380 26.47 5.16 8.10
N ILE A 381 26.51 6.46 8.37
CA ILE A 381 27.68 7.34 8.10
C ILE A 381 28.89 6.92 8.91
N LYS A 382 28.72 6.65 10.22
CA LYS A 382 29.79 6.18 11.09
C LYS A 382 30.42 4.87 10.62
N ASN A 383 29.66 4.05 9.95
CA ASN A 383 30.13 2.79 9.35
C ASN A 383 30.68 2.93 7.92
N GLY A 384 30.86 4.15 7.41
CA GLY A 384 31.45 4.44 6.10
C GLY A 384 30.48 4.31 4.92
N MET A 385 29.17 4.31 5.17
CA MET A 385 28.15 4.08 4.13
C MET A 385 27.50 5.37 3.60
N ARG A 386 28.09 6.55 3.87
CA ARG A 386 27.52 7.87 3.49
C ARG A 386 27.04 7.92 2.04
N ASP A 387 27.88 7.51 1.10
CA ASP A 387 27.62 7.63 -0.33
C ASP A 387 26.64 6.58 -0.88
N LEU A 388 26.22 5.64 -0.02
CA LEU A 388 25.28 4.56 -0.34
C LEU A 388 23.86 4.85 0.18
N ILE A 389 23.65 5.98 0.88
CA ILE A 389 22.35 6.41 1.39
C ILE A 389 21.65 7.22 0.31
N TYR A 390 20.51 6.72 -0.21
CA TYR A 390 19.79 7.37 -1.31
C TYR A 390 18.47 8.00 -0.90
N HIS A 391 17.89 7.58 0.23
CA HIS A 391 16.57 8.04 0.66
C HIS A 391 16.39 7.99 2.18
N ARG A 392 15.28 8.50 2.66
CA ARG A 392 14.87 8.44 4.07
C ARG A 392 14.69 6.99 4.52
N PRO A 393 14.89 6.68 5.82
CA PRO A 393 14.81 5.29 6.31
C PRO A 393 13.39 4.76 6.51
N GLY A 394 12.33 5.57 6.28
CA GLY A 394 10.97 5.09 6.40
C GLY A 394 9.91 6.16 6.14
N HIS A 395 8.66 5.73 6.11
CA HIS A 395 7.48 6.57 5.88
C HIS A 395 6.27 6.03 6.65
N GLY A 396 5.26 6.88 6.87
CA GLY A 396 3.98 6.43 7.40
C GLY A 396 3.32 5.43 6.45
N GLN A 397 2.71 4.40 7.01
CA GLN A 397 2.01 3.38 6.25
C GLN A 397 0.54 3.75 6.10
N GLY A 398 0.09 3.90 4.86
CA GLY A 398 -1.30 4.15 4.50
C GLY A 398 -2.07 2.89 4.11
N GLN A 399 -3.26 3.10 3.58
CA GLN A 399 -4.05 2.08 2.90
C GLN A 399 -3.63 1.94 1.43
N VAL A 400 -4.29 1.06 0.65
CA VAL A 400 -3.92 0.77 -0.74
C VAL A 400 -3.79 2.01 -1.64
N GLU A 401 -4.66 2.99 -1.49
CA GLU A 401 -4.66 4.21 -2.31
C GLU A 401 -3.59 5.22 -1.92
N GLU A 402 -2.95 5.05 -0.76
CA GLU A 402 -1.90 5.92 -0.26
C GLU A 402 -0.89 5.08 0.54
N GLY A 403 -0.11 4.26 -0.18
CA GLY A 403 0.91 3.42 0.45
C GLY A 403 1.90 4.23 1.29
N HIS A 404 2.42 5.31 0.73
CA HIS A 404 3.32 6.25 1.41
C HIS A 404 2.54 7.48 1.89
N GLN A 405 2.33 7.60 3.19
CA GLN A 405 1.68 8.79 3.78
C GLN A 405 2.57 9.46 4.82
N PRO A 406 2.38 10.76 5.10
CA PRO A 406 2.97 11.40 6.29
C PRO A 406 2.51 10.71 7.60
N PRO A 407 3.30 10.85 8.71
CA PRO A 407 4.60 11.48 8.74
C PRO A 407 5.71 10.59 8.19
N PHE A 408 6.85 11.21 7.85
CA PHE A 408 7.99 10.50 7.29
C PHE A 408 9.12 10.38 8.30
N LEU A 409 9.73 9.22 8.43
CA LEU A 409 10.98 9.09 9.18
C LEU A 409 12.09 9.72 8.33
N SER A 410 12.16 11.06 8.36
CA SER A 410 13.10 11.86 7.57
C SER A 410 13.65 13.01 8.38
N LEU A 411 14.83 13.53 7.98
CA LEU A 411 15.54 14.57 8.73
C LEU A 411 14.78 15.90 8.86
N GLY A 412 13.80 16.15 7.98
CA GLY A 412 13.00 17.37 7.98
C GLY A 412 11.60 17.23 8.58
N ASP A 413 11.24 16.07 9.14
CA ASP A 413 9.90 15.83 9.70
C ASP A 413 9.95 15.83 11.23
N GLU A 414 9.50 16.93 11.83
CA GLU A 414 9.46 17.10 13.30
C GLU A 414 8.18 16.53 13.93
N THR A 415 7.34 15.83 13.17
CA THR A 415 6.09 15.26 13.67
C THR A 415 6.36 14.30 14.84
N GLU A 416 5.63 14.53 15.93
CA GLU A 416 5.66 13.66 17.10
C GLU A 416 5.05 12.30 16.80
N ILE A 417 5.80 11.24 17.10
CA ILE A 417 5.35 9.85 17.00
C ILE A 417 4.32 9.57 18.08
N LYS A 418 3.19 8.96 17.71
CA LYS A 418 2.08 8.62 18.62
C LYS A 418 1.75 7.14 18.55
N GLU A 419 1.22 6.62 19.67
CA GLU A 419 0.65 5.28 19.71
C GLU A 419 -0.39 5.08 18.57
N GLY A 420 -0.38 3.92 17.94
CA GLY A 420 -1.24 3.57 16.81
C GLY A 420 -0.73 4.03 15.45
N MET A 421 0.37 4.80 15.37
CA MET A 421 1.04 5.06 14.10
C MET A 421 1.73 3.81 13.59
N MET A 422 1.81 3.68 12.26
CA MET A 422 2.57 2.66 11.57
C MET A 422 3.54 3.30 10.58
N PHE A 423 4.75 2.73 10.53
CA PHE A 423 5.79 3.18 9.62
C PHE A 423 6.36 2.00 8.83
N SER A 424 6.57 2.18 7.54
CA SER A 424 7.47 1.32 6.78
C SER A 424 8.91 1.57 7.23
N VAL A 425 9.71 0.52 7.27
CA VAL A 425 11.11 0.53 7.70
C VAL A 425 11.97 0.19 6.49
N GLU A 426 12.74 1.15 6.00
CA GLU A 426 13.50 1.00 4.75
C GLU A 426 14.88 1.70 4.83
N PRO A 427 15.76 1.30 5.75
CA PRO A 427 17.08 1.92 5.89
C PRO A 427 18.07 1.45 4.81
N GLY A 428 17.69 1.56 3.54
CA GLY A 428 18.40 1.01 2.40
C GLY A 428 19.81 1.58 2.17
N LEU A 429 20.69 0.73 1.63
CA LEU A 429 22.03 1.08 1.13
C LEU A 429 22.19 0.53 -0.30
N PHE A 430 22.69 1.37 -1.20
CA PHE A 430 22.80 1.03 -2.63
C PHE A 430 24.19 1.37 -3.16
N ASP A 431 24.92 0.33 -3.58
CA ASP A 431 26.25 0.46 -4.17
C ASP A 431 26.22 0.05 -5.63
N VAL A 432 25.97 1.00 -6.51
CA VAL A 432 25.92 0.79 -7.97
C VAL A 432 27.26 0.33 -8.52
N LYS A 433 28.39 0.72 -7.88
CA LYS A 433 29.74 0.36 -8.33
C LYS A 433 30.03 -1.14 -8.18
N THR A 434 29.51 -1.72 -7.09
CA THR A 434 29.65 -3.16 -6.82
C THR A 434 28.45 -3.98 -7.23
N GLY A 435 27.34 -3.33 -7.62
CA GLY A 435 26.09 -4.00 -8.01
C GLY A 435 25.32 -4.58 -6.80
N ILE A 436 25.47 -3.97 -5.63
CA ILE A 436 24.85 -4.46 -4.39
C ILE A 436 23.84 -3.44 -3.87
N GLY A 437 22.59 -3.84 -3.73
CA GLY A 437 21.56 -3.08 -3.02
C GLY A 437 20.95 -3.91 -1.90
N ILE A 438 20.78 -3.28 -0.74
CA ILE A 438 20.19 -3.88 0.44
C ILE A 438 19.13 -2.91 0.95
N ASN A 439 17.87 -3.29 0.83
CA ASN A 439 16.75 -2.48 1.32
C ASN A 439 15.68 -3.41 1.93
N PRO A 440 15.91 -3.92 3.14
CA PRO A 440 14.85 -4.67 3.81
C PRO A 440 13.71 -3.72 4.15
N SER A 441 12.49 -4.21 4.06
CA SER A 441 11.32 -3.49 4.53
C SER A 441 10.50 -4.35 5.50
N ASP A 442 9.81 -3.67 6.40
CA ASP A 442 8.85 -4.20 7.36
C ASP A 442 7.96 -3.05 7.83
N ASN A 443 6.92 -3.35 8.61
CA ASN A 443 6.18 -2.30 9.28
C ASN A 443 6.49 -2.27 10.78
N LEU A 444 6.67 -1.07 11.31
CA LEU A 444 6.68 -0.79 12.74
C LEU A 444 5.30 -0.31 13.17
N LEU A 445 4.68 -1.03 14.10
CA LEU A 445 3.53 -0.53 14.85
C LEU A 445 4.02 0.16 16.12
N ILE A 446 3.62 1.40 16.33
CA ILE A 446 3.91 2.13 17.58
C ILE A 446 2.89 1.76 18.64
N THR A 447 3.38 1.15 19.71
CA THR A 447 2.59 0.81 20.90
C THR A 447 2.94 1.75 22.06
N LYS A 448 2.19 1.68 23.16
CA LYS A 448 2.52 2.41 24.41
C LYS A 448 3.94 2.14 24.94
N LYS A 449 4.48 0.96 24.65
CA LYS A 449 5.80 0.52 25.15
C LYS A 449 6.95 0.80 24.19
N GLY A 450 6.66 1.23 22.96
CA GLY A 450 7.59 1.43 21.85
C GLY A 450 7.12 0.74 20.58
N ALA A 451 8.00 0.66 19.59
CA ALA A 451 7.68 0.06 18.31
C ALA A 451 7.84 -1.46 18.30
N VAL A 452 7.01 -2.12 17.51
CA VAL A 452 7.03 -3.57 17.30
C VAL A 452 7.02 -3.84 15.78
N LEU A 453 7.94 -4.68 15.32
CA LEU A 453 7.93 -5.19 13.94
C LEU A 453 6.72 -6.09 13.73
N MET A 454 6.05 -5.93 12.61
CA MET A 454 4.81 -6.67 12.32
C MET A 454 5.07 -8.02 11.66
N SER A 455 6.17 -8.20 10.93
CA SER A 455 6.54 -9.51 10.39
C SER A 455 7.26 -10.38 11.42
N SER A 456 7.26 -11.69 11.17
CA SER A 456 8.07 -12.69 11.87
C SER A 456 9.33 -13.08 11.08
N VAL A 457 9.55 -12.46 9.92
CA VAL A 457 10.69 -12.77 9.04
C VAL A 457 11.99 -12.26 9.66
N PRO A 458 12.98 -13.12 9.91
CA PRO A 458 14.18 -12.74 10.64
C PRO A 458 15.07 -11.72 9.91
N TYR A 459 15.75 -10.89 10.71
CA TYR A 459 16.92 -10.11 10.32
C TYR A 459 18.17 -10.80 10.85
N SER A 460 18.48 -12.00 10.33
CA SER A 460 19.62 -12.82 10.76
C SER A 460 20.45 -13.30 9.58
N LYS A 461 21.75 -13.52 9.82
CA LYS A 461 22.64 -14.11 8.79
C LYS A 461 22.14 -15.48 8.33
N GLU A 462 21.61 -16.31 9.24
CA GLU A 462 21.04 -17.61 8.90
C GLU A 462 19.89 -17.50 7.87
N TRP A 463 19.08 -16.43 7.98
CA TRP A 463 18.03 -16.17 7.01
C TRP A 463 18.56 -15.68 5.67
N SER A 464 19.50 -14.74 5.71
CA SER A 464 19.92 -13.95 4.54
C SER A 464 21.08 -14.53 3.74
N PHE A 465 21.96 -15.34 4.36
CA PHE A 465 23.16 -15.88 3.70
C PHE A 465 22.95 -17.34 3.35
N LEU A 466 22.84 -17.64 2.04
CA LEU A 466 22.43 -18.95 1.54
C LEU A 466 23.56 -19.68 0.84
N THR A 467 23.74 -20.96 1.14
CA THR A 467 24.59 -21.88 0.40
C THR A 467 23.70 -22.77 -0.46
N LEU A 468 23.83 -22.62 -1.81
CA LEU A 468 23.09 -23.38 -2.81
C LEU A 468 23.85 -24.62 -3.25
#